data_9011bf0e749ca653343b1a4ae981ff91
#
_entry.id   9011bf0e749ca653343b1a4ae981ff91
#
_cell.length_a   1.000
_cell.length_b   1.000
_cell.length_c   1.000
_cell.angle_alpha   90.00
_cell.angle_beta   90.00
_cell.angle_gamma   90.00
#
_symmetry.space_group_name_H-M   'P 1'
#
loop_
_entity.id
_entity.type
_entity.pdbx_description
1 polymer ?
#
loop_
_entity_poly.entity_id
_entity_poly.type
_entity_poly.pdbx_seq_one_letter_code
_entity_poly.pdbx_strand_id
1 'polypeptide(L)'
;HIAAGGKAFQLFDSWVGALSPNDFRVFVLPVIERIFHELSDLQVPKIYFPGVASGELLPELTNVKADVIGLDWRVSIAEGRRRLNNKVAVQGNLDPTILQAPQHIIEQHAAAIIDQGIEQPGYIFNLGHGLYPEASLDKLKSLTEFIHTYSEKKLLQRT
;
A
#
# COMPACT_ATOMS: atom_id res chain seq x y z
N HIS A 1 4.20 7.90 -19.77
CA HIS A 1 3.28 8.48 -18.77
C HIS A 1 3.96 9.62 -17.99
N ILE A 2 5.19 9.46 -17.48
CA ILE A 2 5.88 10.52 -16.73
C ILE A 2 6.13 11.76 -17.62
N ALA A 3 6.63 11.57 -18.85
CA ALA A 3 6.82 12.66 -19.82
C ALA A 3 5.50 13.40 -20.15
N ALA A 4 4.36 12.76 -19.97
CA ALA A 4 3.03 13.38 -20.14
C ALA A 4 2.48 14.02 -18.84
N GLY A 5 3.32 14.20 -17.81
CA GLY A 5 2.96 14.88 -16.56
C GLY A 5 2.60 13.97 -15.39
N GLY A 6 2.83 12.67 -15.48
CA GLY A 6 2.64 11.74 -14.37
C GLY A 6 3.54 12.12 -13.18
N LYS A 7 2.98 12.10 -11.96
CA LYS A 7 3.67 12.52 -10.72
C LYS A 7 4.15 11.38 -9.85
N ALA A 8 3.71 10.16 -10.16
CA ALA A 8 4.15 8.92 -9.53
C ALA A 8 4.04 7.77 -10.53
N PHE A 9 4.78 6.71 -10.31
CA PHE A 9 4.68 5.46 -11.06
C PHE A 9 4.27 4.34 -10.10
N GLN A 10 3.28 3.54 -10.49
CA GLN A 10 2.94 2.34 -9.73
C GLN A 10 2.92 1.11 -10.65
N LEU A 11 3.66 0.09 -10.24
CA LEU A 11 3.63 -1.23 -10.83
C LEU A 11 2.68 -2.13 -10.03
N PHE A 12 1.70 -2.70 -10.72
CA PHE A 12 0.77 -3.68 -10.15
C PHE A 12 1.17 -5.09 -10.56
N ASP A 13 1.21 -5.99 -9.59
CA ASP A 13 1.44 -7.42 -9.79
C ASP A 13 0.39 -8.24 -9.03
N SER A 14 -0.78 -8.39 -9.65
CA SER A 14 -1.98 -8.88 -8.96
C SER A 14 -1.93 -10.37 -8.57
N TRP A 15 -1.05 -11.16 -9.15
CA TRP A 15 -1.06 -12.64 -9.04
C TRP A 15 0.16 -13.23 -8.34
N VAL A 16 1.16 -12.44 -8.06
CA VAL A 16 2.44 -12.92 -7.51
C VAL A 16 2.29 -13.55 -6.12
N GLY A 17 1.30 -13.17 -5.35
CA GLY A 17 0.98 -13.79 -4.06
C GLY A 17 0.58 -15.27 -4.12
N ALA A 18 0.33 -15.81 -5.33
CA ALA A 18 0.10 -17.25 -5.54
C ALA A 18 1.41 -18.06 -5.54
N LEU A 19 2.57 -17.40 -5.65
CA LEU A 19 3.88 -18.07 -5.68
C LEU A 19 4.41 -18.34 -4.28
N SER A 20 5.21 -19.39 -4.16
CA SER A 20 6.06 -19.55 -2.99
C SER A 20 7.15 -18.45 -2.96
N PRO A 21 7.69 -18.07 -1.79
CA PRO A 21 8.81 -17.12 -1.73
C PRO A 21 10.03 -17.58 -2.55
N ASN A 22 10.26 -18.88 -2.67
CA ASN A 22 11.35 -19.41 -3.49
C ASN A 22 11.12 -19.19 -4.99
N ASP A 23 9.92 -19.49 -5.48
CA ASP A 23 9.58 -19.29 -6.90
C ASP A 23 9.54 -17.81 -7.25
N PHE A 24 9.01 -16.98 -6.36
CA PHE A 24 9.06 -15.52 -6.51
C PHE A 24 10.51 -15.04 -6.67
N ARG A 25 11.41 -15.47 -5.78
CA ARG A 25 12.83 -15.08 -5.81
C ARG A 25 13.52 -15.51 -7.10
N VAL A 26 13.20 -16.69 -7.61
CA VAL A 26 13.86 -17.24 -8.80
C VAL A 26 13.30 -16.64 -10.10
N PHE A 27 11.99 -16.49 -10.21
CA PHE A 27 11.35 -16.19 -11.49
C PHE A 27 10.85 -14.74 -11.63
N VAL A 28 10.45 -14.10 -10.54
CA VAL A 28 9.79 -12.78 -10.61
C VAL A 28 10.69 -11.66 -10.09
N LEU A 29 11.31 -11.84 -8.93
CA LEU A 29 12.13 -10.81 -8.29
C LEU A 29 13.19 -10.20 -9.23
N PRO A 30 13.96 -10.98 -10.03
CA PRO A 30 14.94 -10.40 -10.94
C PRO A 30 14.34 -9.49 -12.02
N VAL A 31 13.10 -9.78 -12.44
CA VAL A 31 12.37 -8.95 -13.42
C VAL A 31 11.93 -7.65 -12.77
N ILE A 32 11.39 -7.72 -11.55
CA ILE A 32 10.96 -6.53 -10.79
C ILE A 32 12.16 -5.63 -10.49
N GLU A 33 13.27 -6.19 -10.01
CA GLU A 33 14.50 -5.44 -9.75
C GLU A 33 15.01 -4.73 -11.01
N ARG A 34 14.99 -5.41 -12.17
CA ARG A 34 15.38 -4.81 -13.45
C ARG A 34 14.45 -3.67 -13.83
N ILE A 35 13.13 -3.82 -13.71
CA ILE A 35 12.16 -2.75 -14.01
C ILE A 35 12.47 -1.51 -13.16
N PHE A 36 12.59 -1.66 -11.84
CA PHE A 36 12.86 -0.53 -10.95
C PHE A 36 14.26 0.06 -11.15
N HIS A 37 15.23 -0.75 -11.55
CA HIS A 37 16.56 -0.26 -11.91
C HIS A 37 16.51 0.60 -13.18
N GLU A 38 15.83 0.17 -14.24
CA GLU A 38 15.66 0.94 -15.48
C GLU A 38 14.86 2.23 -15.27
N LEU A 39 14.02 2.29 -14.23
CA LEU A 39 13.25 3.48 -13.86
C LEU A 39 13.95 4.37 -12.82
N SER A 40 15.19 4.06 -12.44
CA SER A 40 15.90 4.79 -11.36
C SER A 40 16.09 6.27 -11.63
N ASP A 41 16.26 6.67 -12.90
CA ASP A 41 16.47 8.06 -13.31
C ASP A 41 15.18 8.90 -13.29
N LEU A 42 14.03 8.29 -13.14
CA LEU A 42 12.77 9.01 -13.04
C LEU A 42 12.67 9.72 -11.68
N GLN A 43 12.54 11.05 -11.73
CA GLN A 43 12.44 11.93 -10.56
C GLN A 43 10.98 11.95 -10.01
N VAL A 44 10.36 10.78 -9.87
CA VAL A 44 9.01 10.60 -9.29
C VAL A 44 9.00 9.39 -8.37
N PRO A 45 8.14 9.38 -7.34
CA PRO A 45 7.96 8.21 -6.48
C PRO A 45 7.56 6.97 -7.29
N LYS A 46 8.17 5.85 -6.93
CA LYS A 46 7.94 4.54 -7.55
C LYS A 46 7.33 3.59 -6.53
N ILE A 47 6.14 3.10 -6.82
CA ILE A 47 5.35 2.24 -5.96
C ILE A 47 5.30 0.84 -6.57
N TYR A 48 5.51 -0.18 -5.77
CA TYR A 48 5.25 -1.57 -6.15
C TYR A 48 4.14 -2.16 -5.30
N PHE A 49 3.09 -2.66 -5.93
CA PHE A 49 2.01 -3.38 -5.28
C PHE A 49 2.04 -4.86 -5.72
N PRO A 50 2.50 -5.77 -4.85
CA PRO A 50 2.62 -7.20 -5.16
C PRO A 50 1.29 -7.96 -5.10
N GLY A 51 0.16 -7.26 -5.10
CA GLY A 51 -1.16 -7.87 -5.05
C GLY A 51 -1.53 -8.46 -3.70
N VAL A 52 -2.57 -9.29 -3.70
CA VAL A 52 -3.10 -9.92 -2.50
C VAL A 52 -2.32 -11.19 -2.12
N ALA A 53 -2.40 -11.58 -0.84
CA ALA A 53 -1.70 -12.74 -0.28
C ALA A 53 -0.17 -12.66 -0.40
N SER A 54 0.39 -11.47 -0.58
CA SER A 54 1.82 -11.25 -0.78
C SER A 54 2.63 -11.05 0.51
N GLY A 55 2.00 -11.16 1.67
CA GLY A 55 2.65 -10.91 2.96
C GLY A 55 3.93 -11.71 3.18
N GLU A 56 4.00 -12.96 2.75
CA GLU A 56 5.19 -13.82 2.85
C GLU A 56 6.31 -13.43 1.86
N LEU A 57 6.00 -12.64 0.83
CA LEU A 57 6.96 -12.14 -0.15
C LEU A 57 7.64 -10.84 0.30
N LEU A 58 7.10 -10.13 1.28
CA LEU A 58 7.60 -8.82 1.72
C LEU A 58 9.10 -8.82 2.08
N PRO A 59 9.65 -9.82 2.76
CA PRO A 59 11.10 -9.86 3.04
C PRO A 59 11.97 -9.83 1.79
N GLU A 60 11.52 -10.42 0.68
CA GLU A 60 12.23 -10.44 -0.60
C GLU A 60 12.27 -9.06 -1.26
N LEU A 61 11.31 -8.19 -0.94
CA LEU A 61 11.17 -6.87 -1.55
C LEU A 61 12.07 -5.79 -0.92
N THR A 62 12.79 -6.10 0.12
CA THR A 62 13.62 -5.12 0.86
C THR A 62 14.73 -4.48 0.02
N ASN A 63 15.13 -5.10 -1.06
CA ASN A 63 16.19 -4.64 -1.96
C ASN A 63 15.66 -4.12 -3.31
N VAL A 64 14.37 -4.28 -3.59
CA VAL A 64 13.73 -3.67 -4.76
C VAL A 64 13.81 -2.15 -4.62
N LYS A 65 14.27 -1.46 -5.66
CA LYS A 65 14.41 0.01 -5.67
C LYS A 65 13.06 0.73 -5.86
N ALA A 66 12.02 0.25 -5.20
CA ALA A 66 10.77 0.98 -5.06
C ALA A 66 10.85 1.90 -3.85
N ASP A 67 10.25 3.07 -3.94
CA ASP A 67 10.17 4.03 -2.82
C ASP A 67 9.05 3.66 -1.85
N VAL A 68 8.02 2.97 -2.34
CA VAL A 68 6.83 2.56 -1.59
C VAL A 68 6.45 1.12 -1.94
N ILE A 69 6.13 0.32 -0.93
CA ILE A 69 5.54 -1.02 -1.12
C ILE A 69 4.07 -0.99 -0.69
N GLY A 70 3.19 -1.39 -1.61
CA GLY A 70 1.77 -1.57 -1.30
C GLY A 70 1.53 -2.86 -0.50
N LEU A 71 0.66 -2.78 0.49
CA LEU A 71 0.28 -3.89 1.36
C LEU A 71 -1.19 -4.26 1.11
N ASP A 72 -1.49 -5.54 1.09
CA ASP A 72 -2.88 -6.01 1.17
C ASP A 72 -3.37 -6.01 2.64
N TRP A 73 -4.68 -6.19 2.84
CA TRP A 73 -5.31 -6.11 4.17
C TRP A 73 -5.03 -7.31 5.09
N ARG A 74 -4.35 -8.35 4.61
CA ARG A 74 -4.07 -9.57 5.39
C ARG A 74 -2.87 -9.42 6.31
N VAL A 75 -2.06 -8.39 6.09
CA VAL A 75 -0.92 -8.06 6.94
C VAL A 75 -1.13 -6.67 7.54
N SER A 76 -0.92 -6.50 8.85
CA SER A 76 -1.02 -5.16 9.46
C SER A 76 0.08 -4.22 8.95
N ILE A 77 -0.16 -2.91 9.00
CA ILE A 77 0.86 -1.91 8.61
C ILE A 77 2.16 -2.11 9.40
N ALA A 78 2.06 -2.32 10.71
CA ALA A 78 3.21 -2.54 11.57
C ALA A 78 4.00 -3.80 11.18
N GLU A 79 3.30 -4.92 10.92
CA GLU A 79 3.94 -6.17 10.50
C GLU A 79 4.53 -6.06 9.09
N GLY A 80 3.84 -5.39 8.17
CA GLY A 80 4.35 -5.14 6.82
C GLY A 80 5.66 -4.35 6.87
N ARG A 81 5.72 -3.29 7.64
CA ARG A 81 6.95 -2.51 7.87
C ARG A 81 8.07 -3.36 8.47
N ARG A 82 7.74 -4.17 9.48
CA ARG A 82 8.71 -5.07 10.11
C ARG A 82 9.31 -6.06 9.10
N ARG A 83 8.48 -6.67 8.25
CA ARG A 83 8.92 -7.59 7.19
C ARG A 83 9.78 -6.89 6.13
N LEU A 84 9.54 -5.61 5.89
CA LEU A 84 10.33 -4.74 5.00
C LEU A 84 11.54 -4.11 5.72
N ASN A 85 11.88 -4.55 6.92
CA ASN A 85 12.99 -4.04 7.73
C ASN A 85 12.90 -2.52 7.99
N ASN A 86 11.71 -1.91 7.93
CA ASN A 86 11.46 -0.46 8.05
C ASN A 86 12.29 0.40 7.06
N LYS A 87 12.64 -0.14 5.89
CA LYS A 87 13.53 0.55 4.93
C LYS A 87 12.80 1.35 3.87
N VAL A 88 11.53 1.07 3.64
CA VAL A 88 10.72 1.71 2.58
C VAL A 88 9.41 2.22 3.14
N ALA A 89 8.82 3.21 2.47
CA ALA A 89 7.47 3.65 2.77
C ALA A 89 6.45 2.54 2.43
N VAL A 90 5.30 2.56 3.09
CA VAL A 90 4.23 1.60 2.83
C VAL A 90 2.93 2.30 2.44
N GLN A 91 2.15 1.64 1.56
CA GLN A 91 0.84 2.10 1.13
C GLN A 91 -0.20 1.02 1.41
N GLY A 92 -1.33 1.41 1.95
CA GLY A 92 -2.48 0.52 2.16
C GLY A 92 -3.19 0.82 3.47
N ASN A 93 -4.01 -0.10 3.99
CA ASN A 93 -4.36 -1.40 3.43
C ASN A 93 -5.76 -1.81 3.92
N LEU A 94 -6.72 -0.87 3.80
CA LEU A 94 -8.09 -1.14 4.20
C LEU A 94 -8.67 -2.26 3.31
N ASP A 95 -9.30 -3.26 3.95
CA ASP A 95 -10.04 -4.29 3.23
C ASP A 95 -11.16 -3.65 2.40
N PRO A 96 -11.17 -3.80 1.06
CA PRO A 96 -12.21 -3.19 0.25
C PRO A 96 -13.61 -3.76 0.53
N THR A 97 -13.73 -4.95 1.11
CA THR A 97 -15.04 -5.52 1.49
C THR A 97 -15.71 -4.74 2.61
N ILE A 98 -14.93 -4.05 3.46
CA ILE A 98 -15.47 -3.25 4.56
C ILE A 98 -16.37 -2.11 4.08
N LEU A 99 -16.23 -1.67 2.82
CA LEU A 99 -17.09 -0.65 2.23
C LEU A 99 -18.57 -1.07 2.12
N GLN A 100 -18.87 -2.36 2.29
CA GLN A 100 -20.24 -2.84 2.39
C GLN A 100 -20.84 -2.63 3.79
N ALA A 101 -20.00 -2.45 4.81
CA ALA A 101 -20.42 -2.26 6.20
C ALA A 101 -21.08 -0.88 6.44
N PRO A 102 -21.75 -0.67 7.59
CA PRO A 102 -22.17 0.65 8.03
C PRO A 102 -21.00 1.63 8.14
N GLN A 103 -21.26 2.94 7.89
CA GLN A 103 -20.22 3.97 7.83
C GLN A 103 -19.32 4.00 9.07
N HIS A 104 -19.89 3.90 10.28
CA HIS A 104 -19.12 3.92 11.53
C HIS A 104 -18.13 2.76 11.64
N ILE A 105 -18.44 1.59 11.05
CA ILE A 105 -17.53 0.43 11.01
C ILE A 105 -16.38 0.70 10.03
N ILE A 106 -16.68 1.29 8.87
CA ILE A 106 -15.66 1.70 7.90
C ILE A 106 -14.65 2.65 8.56
N GLU A 107 -15.16 3.65 9.26
CA GLU A 107 -14.36 4.67 9.97
C GLU A 107 -13.51 4.06 11.10
N GLN A 108 -14.05 3.13 11.87
CA GLN A 108 -13.29 2.40 12.90
C GLN A 108 -12.11 1.64 12.31
N HIS A 109 -12.32 0.93 11.21
CA HIS A 109 -11.23 0.20 10.54
C HIS A 109 -10.20 1.16 9.93
N ALA A 110 -10.64 2.24 9.29
CA ALA A 110 -9.75 3.25 8.75
C ALA A 110 -8.91 3.93 9.84
N ALA A 111 -9.54 4.28 10.98
CA ALA A 111 -8.83 4.86 12.12
C ALA A 111 -7.72 3.93 12.65
N ALA A 112 -8.02 2.65 12.83
CA ALA A 112 -7.04 1.67 13.32
C ALA A 112 -5.84 1.51 12.38
N ILE A 113 -6.07 1.62 11.07
CA ILE A 113 -5.00 1.58 10.06
C ILE A 113 -4.19 2.87 10.07
N ILE A 114 -4.84 4.04 10.14
CA ILE A 114 -4.19 5.34 10.21
C ILE A 114 -3.32 5.41 11.47
N ASP A 115 -3.83 4.99 12.62
CA ASP A 115 -3.08 5.01 13.89
C ASP A 115 -1.77 4.22 13.78
N GLN A 116 -1.75 3.05 13.13
CA GLN A 116 -0.52 2.32 12.83
C GLN A 116 0.35 3.02 11.79
N GLY A 117 -0.28 3.60 10.76
CA GLY A 117 0.42 4.23 9.64
C GLY A 117 1.24 5.45 10.07
N ILE A 118 0.67 6.28 10.94
CA ILE A 118 1.29 7.53 11.39
C ILE A 118 2.35 7.34 12.49
N GLU A 119 2.56 6.13 13.01
CA GLU A 119 3.60 5.87 14.01
C GLU A 119 5.01 6.21 13.51
N GLN A 120 5.22 6.07 12.20
CA GLN A 120 6.47 6.40 11.53
C GLN A 120 6.20 7.13 10.21
N PRO A 121 7.10 7.99 9.75
CA PRO A 121 7.03 8.59 8.41
C PRO A 121 6.97 7.55 7.28
N GLY A 122 6.47 7.97 6.12
CA GLY A 122 6.42 7.10 4.93
C GLY A 122 5.19 6.18 4.94
N TYR A 123 4.01 6.77 5.14
CA TYR A 123 2.74 6.05 5.03
C TYR A 123 1.78 6.77 4.07
N ILE A 124 1.14 5.98 3.20
CA ILE A 124 0.08 6.41 2.31
C ILE A 124 -1.15 5.54 2.58
N PHE A 125 -2.26 6.16 3.00
CA PHE A 125 -3.51 5.42 3.15
C PHE A 125 -4.06 5.00 1.78
N ASN A 126 -4.46 3.75 1.67
CA ASN A 126 -5.13 3.21 0.48
C ASN A 126 -5.97 1.99 0.88
N LEU A 127 -6.78 1.51 -0.05
CA LEU A 127 -7.35 0.16 0.05
C LEU A 127 -6.26 -0.89 -0.20
N GLY A 128 -6.44 -2.06 0.38
CA GLY A 128 -5.55 -3.21 0.18
C GLY A 128 -5.75 -3.95 -1.15
N HIS A 129 -6.71 -3.51 -1.97
CA HIS A 129 -6.98 -3.99 -3.34
C HIS A 129 -7.89 -3.00 -4.07
N GLY A 130 -8.18 -3.27 -5.35
CA GLY A 130 -9.16 -2.51 -6.13
C GLY A 130 -10.58 -2.60 -5.56
N LEU A 131 -11.40 -1.62 -5.92
CA LEU A 131 -12.81 -1.55 -5.54
C LEU A 131 -13.63 -2.66 -6.21
N TYR A 132 -14.63 -3.14 -5.49
CA TYR A 132 -15.69 -3.93 -6.08
C TYR A 132 -16.71 -3.04 -6.79
N PRO A 133 -17.36 -3.51 -7.86
CA PRO A 133 -18.35 -2.73 -8.61
C PRO A 133 -19.51 -2.19 -7.76
N GLU A 134 -19.84 -2.90 -6.68
CA GLU A 134 -20.93 -2.58 -5.76
C GLU A 134 -20.56 -1.51 -4.71
N ALA A 135 -19.32 -1.01 -4.72
CA ALA A 135 -18.87 0.00 -3.76
C ALA A 135 -19.67 1.30 -3.91
N SER A 136 -20.27 1.78 -2.81
CA SER A 136 -21.03 3.01 -2.78
C SER A 136 -20.10 4.22 -2.92
N LEU A 137 -20.40 5.09 -3.90
CA LEU A 137 -19.66 6.32 -4.11
C LEU A 137 -19.76 7.27 -2.89
N ASP A 138 -20.94 7.32 -2.23
CA ASP A 138 -21.13 8.17 -1.06
C ASP A 138 -20.29 7.69 0.12
N LYS A 139 -20.21 6.37 0.35
CA LYS A 139 -19.33 5.81 1.38
C LYS A 139 -17.85 6.10 1.09
N LEU A 140 -17.44 6.08 -0.18
CA LEU A 140 -16.07 6.43 -0.56
C LEU A 140 -15.76 7.89 -0.31
N LYS A 141 -16.67 8.80 -0.62
CA LYS A 141 -16.52 10.23 -0.32
C LYS A 141 -16.40 10.46 1.18
N SER A 142 -17.33 9.89 1.96
CA SER A 142 -17.31 10.00 3.43
C SER A 142 -16.03 9.41 4.03
N LEU A 143 -15.57 8.27 3.52
CA LEU A 143 -14.30 7.68 3.95
C LEU A 143 -13.13 8.62 3.64
N THR A 144 -13.09 9.23 2.46
CA THR A 144 -12.01 10.15 2.07
C THR A 144 -11.99 11.37 3.00
N GLU A 145 -13.12 11.97 3.28
CA GLU A 145 -13.25 13.09 4.22
C GLU A 145 -12.82 12.70 5.63
N PHE A 146 -13.25 11.52 6.09
CA PHE A 146 -12.85 10.98 7.39
C PHE A 146 -11.33 10.80 7.48
N ILE A 147 -10.69 10.16 6.48
CA ILE A 147 -9.24 9.93 6.45
C ILE A 147 -8.48 11.24 6.61
N HIS A 148 -8.84 12.27 5.83
CA HIS A 148 -8.18 13.58 5.89
C HIS A 148 -8.35 14.21 7.27
N THR A 149 -9.58 14.33 7.75
CA THR A 149 -9.88 14.97 9.04
C THR A 149 -9.25 14.23 10.21
N TYR A 150 -9.34 12.90 10.23
CA TYR A 150 -8.82 12.08 11.32
C TYR A 150 -7.29 12.11 11.37
N SER A 151 -6.63 11.96 10.21
CA SER A 151 -5.16 11.97 10.15
C SER A 151 -4.58 13.34 10.50
N GLU A 152 -5.18 14.44 10.02
CA GLU A 152 -4.78 15.80 10.39
C GLU A 152 -4.87 16.03 11.90
N LYS A 153 -6.01 15.69 12.50
CA LYS A 153 -6.19 15.79 13.96
C LYS A 153 -5.15 15.00 14.74
N LYS A 154 -4.86 13.77 14.31
CA LYS A 154 -3.87 12.91 14.98
C LYS A 154 -2.45 13.44 14.85
N LEU A 155 -2.08 13.98 13.71
CA LEU A 155 -0.76 14.57 13.48
C LEU A 155 -0.55 15.82 14.32
N LEU A 156 -1.57 16.70 14.44
CA LEU A 156 -1.52 17.88 15.31
C LEU A 156 -1.37 17.55 16.81
N GLN A 157 -1.85 16.40 17.25
CA GLN A 157 -1.68 15.94 18.64
C GLN A 157 -0.28 15.41 18.96
N ARG A 158 0.57 15.19 17.96
CA ARG A 158 1.93 14.65 18.09
C ARG A 158 3.02 15.71 18.03
N THR A 159 2.64 16.92 17.61
CA THR A 159 3.49 18.13 17.62
C THR A 159 3.38 18.87 18.93
#